data_d55f7aee38a1c50ce0c5a9b63b9d6657
#
_entry.id   d55f7aee38a1c50ce0c5a9b63b9d6657
#
_cell.length_a   1.000
_cell.length_b   1.000
_cell.length_c   1.000
_cell.angle_alpha   90.00
_cell.angle_beta   90.00
_cell.angle_gamma   90.00
#
_symmetry.space_group_name_H-M   'P 1'
#
loop_
_entity.id
_entity.type
_entity.pdbx_description
1 polymer ?
#
loop_
_entity_poly.entity_id
_entity_poly.type
_entity_poly.pdbx_seq_one_letter_code
_entity_poly.pdbx_strand_id
1 'polypeptide(L)'
;MTAKWVGDCFIYTTAGNRVNYFVGNESYTISPSDMYVLPGFVPFPAYLVFSSPLYVLGYIPAHNRVYLADKDMNIYGYTLSLSVVEYQTAVLRGDMEAAAEILPTLPKEQLNKVARFLEGRGRSFTPLEMLVCSRDMLSKTSRNSLC
;
A
#
# COMPACT_ATOMS: atom_id res chain seq x y z
N MET A 1 -0.14 8.55 20.39
CA MET A 1 -0.18 7.46 19.37
C MET A 1 -1.63 7.14 19.05
N THR A 2 -1.95 7.02 17.79
CA THR A 2 -3.29 6.62 17.31
C THR A 2 -3.15 5.46 16.35
N ALA A 3 -4.17 4.62 16.28
CA ALA A 3 -4.15 3.45 15.41
C ALA A 3 -5.56 3.09 14.92
N LYS A 4 -5.64 2.43 13.76
CA LYS A 4 -6.91 1.98 13.18
C LYS A 4 -6.71 0.75 12.28
N TRP A 5 -7.67 -0.16 12.32
CA TRP A 5 -7.77 -1.26 11.37
C TRP A 5 -8.43 -0.81 10.07
N VAL A 6 -7.86 -1.24 8.95
CA VAL A 6 -8.39 -1.03 7.61
C VAL A 6 -8.26 -2.36 6.86
N GLY A 7 -9.34 -3.14 6.79
CA GLY A 7 -9.26 -4.52 6.34
C GLY A 7 -8.28 -5.33 7.20
N ASP A 8 -7.38 -6.06 6.57
CA ASP A 8 -6.33 -6.85 7.25
C ASP A 8 -5.07 -6.02 7.59
N CYS A 9 -5.13 -4.72 7.39
CA CYS A 9 -4.04 -3.79 7.64
C CYS A 9 -4.28 -2.99 8.92
N PHE A 10 -3.26 -2.88 9.77
CA PHE A 10 -3.27 -2.06 10.97
C PHE A 10 -2.39 -0.83 10.77
N ILE A 11 -3.00 0.35 10.75
CA ILE A 11 -2.29 1.63 10.57
C ILE A 11 -2.11 2.27 11.94
N TYR A 12 -0.89 2.75 12.21
CA TYR A 12 -0.58 3.36 13.48
C TYR A 12 0.49 4.45 13.36
N THR A 13 0.47 5.37 14.30
CA THR A 13 1.48 6.41 14.43
C THR A 13 2.45 6.07 15.56
N THR A 14 3.74 6.37 15.35
CA THR A 14 4.80 6.13 16.34
C THR A 14 5.13 7.40 17.13
N ALA A 15 5.83 7.24 18.25
CA ALA A 15 6.34 8.36 19.03
C ALA A 15 7.37 9.23 18.25
N GLY A 16 7.99 8.68 17.21
CA GLY A 16 8.88 9.42 16.30
C GLY A 16 8.15 10.12 15.15
N ASN A 17 6.86 10.38 15.27
CA ASN A 17 6.03 11.05 14.27
C ASN A 17 6.01 10.35 12.90
N ARG A 18 6.19 9.03 12.89
CA ARG A 18 6.10 8.22 11.69
C ARG A 18 4.74 7.52 11.62
N VAL A 19 4.25 7.36 10.42
CA VAL A 19 3.05 6.57 10.14
C VAL A 19 3.49 5.23 9.57
N ASN A 20 3.05 4.16 10.19
CA ASN A 20 3.34 2.81 9.77
C ASN A 20 2.03 2.06 9.48
N TYR A 21 2.10 1.08 8.62
CA TYR A 21 1.06 0.08 8.50
C TYR A 21 1.65 -1.32 8.69
N PHE A 22 0.85 -2.17 9.30
CA PHE A 22 1.21 -3.55 9.61
C PHE A 22 0.31 -4.49 8.83
N VAL A 23 0.90 -5.39 8.08
CA VAL A 23 0.21 -6.39 7.27
C VAL A 23 1.03 -7.68 7.23
N GLY A 24 0.36 -8.83 7.37
CA GLY A 24 0.99 -10.13 7.26
C GLY A 24 2.22 -10.34 8.17
N ASN A 25 2.18 -9.83 9.40
CA ASN A 25 3.25 -9.85 10.41
C ASN A 25 4.47 -8.95 10.09
N GLU A 26 4.36 -8.07 9.11
CA GLU A 26 5.42 -7.12 8.79
C GLU A 26 4.93 -5.67 8.91
N SER A 27 5.82 -4.78 9.33
CA SER A 27 5.55 -3.36 9.48
C SER A 27 6.27 -2.57 8.40
N TYR A 28 5.53 -1.69 7.73
CA TYR A 28 6.05 -0.80 6.69
C TYR A 28 5.85 0.65 7.11
N THR A 29 6.88 1.46 6.92
CA THR A 29 6.79 2.91 7.16
C THR A 29 6.29 3.61 5.90
N ILE A 30 5.25 4.44 6.07
CA ILE A 30 4.75 5.30 5.00
C ILE A 30 5.69 6.49 4.86
N SER A 31 6.23 6.67 3.64
CA SER A 31 7.07 7.83 3.35
C SER A 31 6.23 9.11 3.32
N PRO A 32 6.70 10.23 3.89
CA PRO A 32 6.05 11.52 3.71
C PRO A 32 5.84 11.91 2.23
N SER A 33 6.74 11.50 1.33
CA SER A 33 6.61 11.74 -0.11
C SER A 33 5.38 11.07 -0.75
N ASP A 34 4.82 10.05 -0.11
CA ASP A 34 3.61 9.36 -0.57
C ASP A 34 2.32 10.01 -0.05
N MET A 35 2.45 11.07 0.74
CA MET A 35 1.31 11.79 1.33
C MET A 35 0.99 13.06 0.54
N TYR A 36 -0.26 13.48 0.65
CA TYR A 36 -0.78 14.70 0.07
C TYR A 36 -1.37 15.59 1.15
N VAL A 37 -1.19 16.90 1.02
CA VAL A 37 -1.80 17.90 1.89
C VAL A 37 -3.14 18.33 1.31
N LEU A 38 -4.18 18.32 2.12
CA LEU A 38 -5.51 18.78 1.75
C LEU A 38 -5.70 20.28 2.12
N PRO A 39 -6.57 21.01 1.40
CA PRO A 39 -7.56 20.52 0.42
C PRO A 39 -7.06 20.39 -1.01
N GLY A 40 -5.88 20.88 -1.37
CA GLY A 40 -5.43 20.98 -2.76
C GLY A 40 -4.77 19.73 -3.34
N PHE A 41 -4.69 18.62 -2.61
CA PHE A 41 -3.93 17.41 -2.99
C PHE A 41 -2.48 17.71 -3.41
N VAL A 42 -1.87 18.70 -2.77
CA VAL A 42 -0.47 19.04 -3.02
C VAL A 42 0.40 17.94 -2.40
N PRO A 43 1.37 17.38 -3.15
CA PRO A 43 2.31 16.40 -2.59
C PRO A 43 3.04 16.99 -1.38
N PHE A 44 3.18 16.20 -0.32
CA PHE A 44 3.97 16.62 0.83
C PHE A 44 5.43 16.77 0.42
N PRO A 45 6.08 17.91 0.72
CA PRO A 45 7.46 18.11 0.31
C PRO A 45 8.39 17.05 0.93
N ALA A 46 9.11 16.32 0.11
CA ALA A 46 9.94 15.18 0.53
C ALA A 46 11.05 15.55 1.54
N TYR A 47 11.42 16.83 1.58
CA TYR A 47 12.42 17.34 2.52
C TYR A 47 11.84 17.74 3.89
N LEU A 48 10.52 17.80 4.01
CA LEU A 48 9.89 18.08 5.30
C LEU A 48 9.69 16.79 6.07
N VAL A 49 10.06 16.81 7.32
CA VAL A 49 9.77 15.78 8.30
C VAL A 49 8.66 16.29 9.20
N PHE A 50 7.73 15.43 9.55
CA PHE A 50 6.69 15.83 10.51
C PHE A 50 7.31 16.19 11.85
N SER A 51 7.25 17.48 12.21
CA SER A 51 7.74 18.00 13.49
C SER A 51 6.77 17.77 14.64
N SER A 52 5.53 17.41 14.31
CA SER A 52 4.46 17.18 15.29
C SER A 52 3.84 15.79 15.10
N PRO A 53 3.23 15.23 16.16
CA PRO A 53 2.52 13.97 16.08
C PRO A 53 1.41 13.99 15.05
N LEU A 54 1.27 12.89 14.29
CA LEU A 54 0.16 12.66 13.40
C LEU A 54 -0.88 11.79 14.09
N TYR A 55 -2.14 12.07 13.82
CA TYR A 55 -3.31 11.35 14.32
C TYR A 55 -4.06 10.72 13.16
N VAL A 56 -4.31 9.42 13.24
CA VAL A 56 -5.11 8.71 12.22
C VAL A 56 -6.58 9.06 12.45
N LEU A 57 -7.19 9.73 11.49
CA LEU A 57 -8.60 10.11 11.53
C LEU A 57 -9.50 8.97 11.05
N GLY A 58 -9.14 8.35 9.93
CA GLY A 58 -9.93 7.27 9.36
C GLY A 58 -9.52 6.88 7.96
N TYR A 59 -10.28 5.93 7.41
CA TYR A 59 -10.14 5.44 6.05
C TYR A 59 -11.46 5.61 5.30
N ILE A 60 -11.40 6.12 4.08
CA ILE A 60 -12.57 6.22 3.20
C ILE A 60 -12.39 5.26 2.02
N PRO A 61 -13.16 4.14 1.99
CA PRO A 61 -13.03 3.12 0.94
C PRO A 61 -13.27 3.65 -0.47
N ALA A 62 -14.22 4.56 -0.64
CA ALA A 62 -14.53 5.15 -1.95
C ALA A 62 -13.34 5.89 -2.59
N HIS A 63 -12.43 6.38 -1.77
CA HIS A 63 -11.24 7.08 -2.22
C HIS A 63 -9.95 6.25 -2.10
N ASN A 64 -10.02 5.07 -1.50
CA ASN A 64 -8.84 4.26 -1.11
C ASN A 64 -7.81 5.08 -0.33
N ARG A 65 -8.27 5.91 0.61
CA ARG A 65 -7.42 6.87 1.34
C ARG A 65 -7.56 6.79 2.84
N VAL A 66 -6.40 6.85 3.48
CA VAL A 66 -6.27 7.12 4.91
C VAL A 66 -6.10 8.61 5.11
N TYR A 67 -6.80 9.16 6.08
CA TYR A 67 -6.70 10.56 6.47
C TYR A 67 -6.05 10.69 7.83
N LEU A 68 -5.14 11.65 7.92
CA LEU A 68 -4.38 11.97 9.12
C LEU A 68 -4.47 13.46 9.38
N ALA A 69 -4.29 13.86 10.62
CA ALA A 69 -4.18 15.27 11.00
C ALA A 69 -2.99 15.49 11.92
N ASP A 70 -2.43 16.68 11.88
CA ASP A 70 -1.48 17.15 12.89
C ASP A 70 -2.17 18.00 13.95
N LYS A 71 -1.40 18.49 14.93
CA LYS A 71 -1.92 19.38 16.00
C LYS A 71 -2.41 20.72 15.48
N ASP A 72 -1.94 21.16 14.32
CA ASP A 72 -2.29 22.45 13.71
C ASP A 72 -3.50 22.31 12.76
N MET A 73 -4.18 21.15 12.81
CA MET A 73 -5.37 20.82 12.01
C MET A 73 -5.12 20.74 10.51
N ASN A 74 -3.87 20.58 10.09
CA ASN A 74 -3.59 20.24 8.70
C ASN A 74 -3.99 18.79 8.43
N ILE A 75 -4.66 18.57 7.31
CA ILE A 75 -5.13 17.23 6.91
C ILE A 75 -4.21 16.67 5.84
N TYR A 76 -3.81 15.45 6.03
CA TYR A 76 -2.98 14.69 5.11
C TYR A 76 -3.74 13.47 4.60
N GLY A 77 -3.56 13.16 3.33
CA GLY A 77 -4.11 11.95 2.71
C GLY A 77 -2.98 11.01 2.26
N TYR A 78 -3.18 9.73 2.49
CA TYR A 78 -2.32 8.67 1.97
C TYR A 78 -3.17 7.65 1.21
N THR A 79 -2.78 7.34 -0.02
CA THR A 79 -3.49 6.34 -0.82
C THR A 79 -3.09 4.93 -0.39
N LEU A 80 -4.06 4.19 0.15
CA LEU A 80 -3.92 2.79 0.54
C LEU A 80 -5.01 1.97 -0.15
N SER A 81 -4.62 1.21 -1.17
CA SER A 81 -5.53 0.29 -1.84
C SER A 81 -5.65 -1.01 -1.05
N LEU A 82 -6.88 -1.41 -0.72
CA LEU A 82 -7.13 -2.70 -0.06
C LEU A 82 -6.68 -3.88 -0.93
N SER A 83 -6.84 -3.80 -2.24
CA SER A 83 -6.35 -4.85 -3.15
C SER A 83 -4.83 -5.04 -3.05
N VAL A 84 -4.07 -3.96 -2.86
CA VAL A 84 -2.62 -4.05 -2.63
C VAL A 84 -2.32 -4.72 -1.31
N VAL A 85 -3.06 -4.39 -0.24
CA VAL A 85 -2.93 -5.03 1.08
C VAL A 85 -3.25 -6.52 1.00
N GLU A 86 -4.32 -6.89 0.32
CA GLU A 86 -4.72 -8.29 0.09
C GLU A 86 -3.64 -9.06 -0.68
N TYR A 87 -3.11 -8.45 -1.75
CA TYR A 87 -2.00 -9.02 -2.52
C TYR A 87 -0.77 -9.25 -1.64
N GLN A 88 -0.36 -8.25 -0.87
CA GLN A 88 0.78 -8.36 0.05
C GLN A 88 0.54 -9.47 1.08
N THR A 89 -0.65 -9.55 1.64
CA THR A 89 -1.04 -10.59 2.60
C THR A 89 -0.95 -11.99 1.99
N ALA A 90 -1.45 -12.18 0.77
CA ALA A 90 -1.37 -13.45 0.06
C ALA A 90 0.09 -13.87 -0.19
N VAL A 91 0.92 -12.96 -0.68
CA VAL A 91 2.36 -13.20 -0.89
C VAL A 91 3.07 -13.57 0.42
N LEU A 92 2.76 -12.87 1.52
CA LEU A 92 3.38 -13.10 2.83
C LEU A 92 2.99 -14.46 3.43
N ARG A 93 1.78 -14.92 3.15
CA ARG A 93 1.30 -16.26 3.53
C ARG A 93 1.84 -17.38 2.62
N GLY A 94 2.49 -17.02 1.53
CA GLY A 94 2.97 -17.98 0.53
C GLY A 94 1.88 -18.49 -0.42
N ASP A 95 0.68 -17.89 -0.36
CA ASP A 95 -0.44 -18.21 -1.25
C ASP A 95 -0.30 -17.48 -2.58
N MET A 96 0.51 -18.08 -3.45
CA MET A 96 0.83 -17.49 -4.75
C MET A 96 -0.33 -17.58 -5.73
N GLU A 97 -1.25 -18.52 -5.53
CA GLU A 97 -2.46 -18.68 -6.36
C GLU A 97 -3.42 -17.50 -6.11
N ALA A 98 -3.75 -17.24 -4.85
CA ALA A 98 -4.55 -16.07 -4.48
C ALA A 98 -3.88 -14.76 -4.89
N ALA A 99 -2.56 -14.63 -4.73
CA ALA A 99 -1.82 -13.46 -5.19
C ALA A 99 -1.95 -13.22 -6.70
N ALA A 100 -1.88 -14.29 -7.49
CA ALA A 100 -2.04 -14.21 -8.94
C ALA A 100 -3.45 -13.80 -9.37
N GLU A 101 -4.48 -14.22 -8.65
CA GLU A 101 -5.88 -13.79 -8.90
C GLU A 101 -6.11 -12.30 -8.58
N ILE A 102 -5.46 -11.80 -7.53
CA ILE A 102 -5.60 -10.40 -7.11
C ILE A 102 -4.81 -9.46 -8.03
N LEU A 103 -3.68 -9.90 -8.57
CA LEU A 103 -2.77 -9.07 -9.37
C LEU A 103 -3.45 -8.26 -10.49
N PRO A 104 -4.37 -8.82 -11.32
CA PRO A 104 -5.05 -8.06 -12.36
C PRO A 104 -6.04 -7.02 -11.83
N THR A 105 -6.45 -7.11 -10.58
CA THR A 105 -7.36 -6.14 -9.94
C THR A 105 -6.62 -4.93 -9.37
N LEU A 106 -5.29 -4.96 -9.34
CA LEU A 106 -4.48 -3.89 -8.78
C LEU A 106 -4.53 -2.63 -9.64
N PRO A 107 -4.69 -1.44 -9.03
CA PRO A 107 -4.56 -0.19 -9.74
C PRO A 107 -3.18 -0.04 -10.36
N LYS A 108 -3.09 0.40 -11.61
CA LYS A 108 -1.82 0.56 -12.33
C LYS A 108 -0.83 1.49 -11.60
N GLU A 109 -1.35 2.52 -10.93
CA GLU A 109 -0.54 3.46 -10.16
C GLU A 109 0.14 2.81 -8.94
N GLN A 110 -0.39 1.69 -8.46
CA GLN A 110 0.14 0.98 -7.30
C GLN A 110 1.14 -0.13 -7.66
N LEU A 111 1.28 -0.48 -8.95
CA LEU A 111 2.17 -1.55 -9.39
C LEU A 111 3.64 -1.30 -9.02
N ASN A 112 4.07 -0.04 -9.01
CA ASN A 112 5.42 0.33 -8.56
C ASN A 112 5.66 0.00 -7.08
N LYS A 113 4.63 0.19 -6.22
CA LYS A 113 4.72 -0.18 -4.80
C LYS A 113 4.79 -1.69 -4.62
N VAL A 114 4.01 -2.42 -5.41
CA VAL A 114 4.01 -3.89 -5.43
C VAL A 114 5.36 -4.41 -5.91
N ALA A 115 5.94 -3.82 -6.96
CA ALA A 115 7.26 -4.19 -7.46
C ALA A 115 8.34 -4.01 -6.39
N ARG A 116 8.39 -2.86 -5.72
CA ARG A 116 9.33 -2.61 -4.62
C ARG A 116 9.16 -3.57 -3.45
N PHE A 117 7.92 -3.93 -3.14
CA PHE A 117 7.63 -4.93 -2.11
C PHE A 117 8.22 -6.31 -2.48
N LEU A 118 8.07 -6.73 -3.74
CA LEU A 118 8.61 -8.00 -4.23
C LEU A 118 10.14 -7.99 -4.32
N GLU A 119 10.74 -6.89 -4.75
CA GLU A 119 12.19 -6.69 -4.76
C GLU A 119 12.80 -6.86 -3.37
N GLY A 120 12.17 -6.27 -2.35
CA GLY A 120 12.59 -6.43 -0.96
C GLY A 120 12.57 -7.89 -0.47
N ARG A 121 11.91 -8.79 -1.22
CA ARG A 121 11.83 -10.23 -0.94
C ARG A 121 12.66 -11.11 -1.88
N GLY A 122 13.58 -10.52 -2.62
CA GLY A 122 14.44 -11.23 -3.57
C GLY A 122 13.71 -11.68 -4.83
N ARG A 123 12.52 -11.15 -5.11
CA ARG A 123 11.77 -11.37 -6.35
C ARG A 123 11.76 -10.10 -7.17
N SER A 124 12.57 -10.05 -8.21
CA SER A 124 12.64 -8.91 -9.12
C SER A 124 11.65 -9.11 -10.27
N PHE A 125 10.60 -8.29 -10.27
CA PHE A 125 9.66 -8.19 -11.39
C PHE A 125 9.48 -6.74 -11.77
N THR A 126 9.55 -6.44 -13.05
CA THR A 126 9.15 -5.13 -13.53
C THR A 126 7.62 -5.00 -13.54
N PRO A 127 7.05 -3.80 -13.40
CA PRO A 127 5.60 -3.60 -13.51
C PRO A 127 5.00 -4.16 -14.81
N LEU A 128 5.79 -4.15 -15.88
CA LEU A 128 5.38 -4.68 -17.18
C LEU A 128 5.31 -6.22 -17.17
N GLU A 129 6.28 -6.88 -16.55
CA GLU A 129 6.30 -8.34 -16.40
C GLU A 129 5.14 -8.83 -15.52
N MET A 130 4.75 -8.08 -14.49
CA MET A 130 3.56 -8.36 -13.69
C MET A 130 2.30 -8.33 -14.54
N LEU A 131 2.15 -7.34 -15.43
CA LEU A 131 0.99 -7.22 -16.32
C LEU A 131 0.96 -8.33 -17.38
N VAL A 132 2.10 -8.75 -17.89
CA VAL A 132 2.24 -9.85 -18.85
C VAL A 132 1.90 -11.17 -18.16
N CYS A 133 2.44 -11.41 -16.96
CA CYS A 133 2.17 -12.63 -16.20
C CYS A 133 0.68 -12.77 -15.86
N SER A 134 0.01 -11.68 -15.50
CA SER A 134 -1.44 -11.69 -15.26
C SER A 134 -2.27 -11.97 -16.52
N ARG A 135 -1.84 -11.48 -17.69
CA ARG A 135 -2.48 -11.77 -18.98
C ARG A 135 -2.33 -13.23 -19.38
N ASP A 136 -1.14 -13.79 -19.19
CA ASP A 136 -0.86 -15.20 -19.53
C ASP A 136 -1.61 -16.17 -18.61
N MET A 137 -1.83 -15.81 -17.34
CA MET A 137 -2.65 -16.61 -16.44
C MET A 137 -4.12 -16.63 -16.85
N LEU A 138 -4.70 -15.51 -17.31
CA LEU A 138 -6.07 -15.45 -17.81
C LEU A 138 -6.25 -16.24 -19.11
N SER A 139 -5.18 -16.39 -19.92
CA SER A 139 -5.20 -17.20 -21.15
C SER A 139 -4.94 -18.69 -20.88
N LYS A 140 -4.38 -19.05 -19.74
CA LYS A 140 -3.95 -20.41 -19.39
C LYS A 140 -4.85 -21.16 -18.44
N THR A 141 -6.07 -20.67 -18.15
CA THR A 141 -7.12 -21.50 -17.52
C THR A 141 -7.45 -22.76 -18.34
N SER A 142 -6.75 -22.98 -19.47
CA SER A 142 -6.87 -24.15 -20.35
C SER A 142 -5.64 -25.03 -20.41
N ARG A 143 -4.48 -24.70 -19.83
CA ARG A 143 -3.31 -25.59 -19.82
C ARG A 143 -2.35 -25.27 -18.68
N ASN A 144 -2.10 -26.28 -17.83
CA ASN A 144 -1.07 -26.31 -16.80
C ASN A 144 0.29 -25.81 -17.30
N SER A 145 0.70 -24.61 -16.90
CA SER A 145 2.12 -24.28 -16.75
C SER A 145 2.26 -23.02 -15.88
N LEU A 146 3.06 -23.18 -14.84
CA LEU A 146 3.47 -22.18 -13.87
C LEU A 146 4.18 -20.98 -14.53
N CYS A 147 3.75 -19.79 -14.17
CA CYS A 147 4.56 -18.57 -14.30
C CYS A 147 5.67 -18.57 -13.27
#